data_a266eb30a9eac55f9adb2031c131ef93
#
_entry.id   a266eb30a9eac55f9adb2031c131ef93
#
_cell.length_a   1.000
_cell.length_b   1.000
_cell.length_c   1.000
_cell.angle_alpha   90.00
_cell.angle_beta   90.00
_cell.angle_gamma   90.00
#
_symmetry.space_group_name_H-M   'P 1'
#
loop_
_entity.id
_entity.type
_entity.pdbx_description
1 polymer ?
#
loop_
_entity_poly.entity_id
_entity_poly.type
_entity_poly.pdbx_seq_one_letter_code
_entity_poly.pdbx_strand_id
1 'polypeptide(L)'
;MSITITVNSSPFAGQEGKKVTSNIIRERLIAESETNVAITFKENEKKDSFEIGGRGELQLGVLIETMRREGFELSVSRPRVLIREENSTKYEPIEEVTIDLDEEFSSSVINSMNKRKAEMIEMKTSNSAKTRIIFKAPSRGLIGYQSKFLTETKGTGVLNRVFHSYEIFKGEILEKKNGSLISTETGSAVAYAIFNLQDRGVMYIEPQTKVYSGMIVGEHNKDNDLEINVLKGKQLTNVRASGTDKAIILVPPLKMSLEEMISNIKDDELLEVTPQNLRLRKKYLDSNERKKVKSSKIN
;
A
#
# COMPACT_ATOMS: atom_id res chain seq x y z
N MET A 1 4.89 -14.97 0.37
CA MET A 1 5.27 -13.60 0.82
C MET A 1 4.94 -13.44 2.28
N SER A 2 5.52 -12.43 2.95
CA SER A 2 5.23 -12.16 4.36
C SER A 2 4.87 -10.69 4.61
N ILE A 3 4.11 -10.45 5.68
CA ILE A 3 3.83 -9.13 6.26
C ILE A 3 4.17 -9.17 7.75
N THR A 4 4.48 -8.01 8.31
CA THR A 4 4.62 -7.87 9.76
C THR A 4 3.36 -7.23 10.33
N ILE A 5 2.75 -7.87 11.31
CA ILE A 5 1.61 -7.36 12.06
C ILE A 5 2.09 -6.95 13.45
N THR A 6 1.71 -5.76 13.88
CA THR A 6 1.99 -5.22 15.22
C THR A 6 0.73 -4.61 15.81
N VAL A 7 0.78 -4.31 17.09
CA VAL A 7 -0.26 -3.53 17.77
C VAL A 7 -0.41 -2.17 17.09
N ASN A 8 -1.63 -1.66 17.01
CA ASN A 8 -1.88 -0.30 16.57
C ASN A 8 -1.29 0.69 17.58
N SER A 9 -0.29 1.45 17.14
CA SER A 9 0.38 2.49 17.95
C SER A 9 0.06 3.92 17.47
N SER A 10 -1.05 4.08 16.73
CA SER A 10 -1.51 5.40 16.28
C SER A 10 -2.11 6.21 17.44
N PRO A 11 -2.22 7.55 17.31
CA PRO A 11 -2.93 8.38 18.29
C PRO A 11 -4.41 8.04 18.47
N PHE A 12 -5.00 7.27 17.54
CA PHE A 12 -6.40 6.82 17.61
C PHE A 12 -6.54 5.36 18.06
N ALA A 13 -5.45 4.72 18.51
CA ALA A 13 -5.49 3.34 18.99
C ALA A 13 -6.50 3.17 20.14
N GLY A 14 -7.30 2.09 20.08
CA GLY A 14 -8.30 1.76 21.08
C GLY A 14 -9.60 2.56 21.03
N GLN A 15 -9.77 3.46 20.04
CA GLN A 15 -10.99 4.24 19.87
C GLN A 15 -12.09 3.50 19.10
N GLU A 16 -11.72 2.59 18.23
CA GLU A 16 -12.64 1.93 17.31
C GLU A 16 -12.73 0.41 17.54
N GLY A 17 -11.63 -0.22 17.95
CA GLY A 17 -11.56 -1.66 18.24
C GLY A 17 -11.44 -1.97 19.73
N LYS A 18 -11.84 -3.18 20.09
CA LYS A 18 -11.72 -3.69 21.48
C LYS A 18 -10.51 -4.62 21.64
N LYS A 19 -10.01 -5.22 20.57
CA LYS A 19 -8.92 -6.20 20.56
C LYS A 19 -7.61 -5.52 20.12
N VAL A 20 -6.96 -4.84 21.08
CA VAL A 20 -5.81 -3.94 20.84
C VAL A 20 -4.51 -4.41 21.47
N THR A 21 -4.50 -5.55 22.15
CA THR A 21 -3.31 -6.03 22.87
C THR A 21 -2.52 -7.06 22.07
N SER A 22 -1.19 -7.07 22.24
CA SER A 22 -0.28 -8.01 21.57
C SER A 22 -0.66 -9.47 21.81
N ASN A 23 -1.05 -9.83 23.04
CA ASN A 23 -1.41 -11.20 23.38
C ASN A 23 -2.65 -11.70 22.61
N ILE A 24 -3.70 -10.89 22.53
CA ILE A 24 -4.92 -11.26 21.82
C ILE A 24 -4.66 -11.41 20.32
N ILE A 25 -3.84 -10.51 19.74
CA ILE A 25 -3.41 -10.60 18.33
C ILE A 25 -2.60 -11.88 18.12
N ARG A 26 -1.65 -12.18 19.02
CA ARG A 26 -0.82 -13.37 18.98
C ARG A 26 -1.65 -14.66 18.98
N GLU A 27 -2.54 -14.81 19.94
CA GLU A 27 -3.41 -15.99 20.08
C GLU A 27 -4.24 -16.21 18.81
N ARG A 28 -4.80 -15.14 18.24
CA ARG A 28 -5.59 -15.22 17.01
C ARG A 28 -4.76 -15.65 15.80
N LEU A 29 -3.52 -15.14 15.67
CA LEU A 29 -2.62 -15.49 14.59
C LEU A 29 -2.08 -16.91 14.71
N ILE A 30 -1.82 -17.40 15.92
CA ILE A 30 -1.46 -18.81 16.17
C ILE A 30 -2.63 -19.72 15.75
N ALA A 31 -3.85 -19.46 16.21
CA ALA A 31 -5.02 -20.24 15.86
C ALA A 31 -5.23 -20.29 14.33
N GLU A 32 -4.98 -19.19 13.61
CA GLU A 32 -5.03 -19.18 12.15
C GLU A 32 -3.96 -20.10 11.54
N SER A 33 -2.72 -20.05 12.04
CA SER A 33 -1.63 -20.87 11.50
C SER A 33 -1.81 -22.37 11.78
N GLU A 34 -2.53 -22.74 12.84
CA GLU A 34 -2.88 -24.14 13.15
C GLU A 34 -3.98 -24.68 12.23
N THR A 35 -4.94 -23.84 11.86
CA THR A 35 -6.07 -24.25 11.03
C THR A 35 -5.81 -24.11 9.53
N ASN A 36 -4.91 -23.21 9.14
CA ASN A 36 -4.61 -22.88 7.74
C ASN A 36 -3.15 -23.19 7.41
N VAL A 37 -2.89 -24.35 6.82
CA VAL A 37 -1.53 -24.83 6.44
C VAL A 37 -0.78 -23.86 5.51
N ALA A 38 -1.48 -22.97 4.82
CA ALA A 38 -0.86 -22.00 3.92
C ALA A 38 -0.39 -20.72 4.63
N ILE A 39 -0.70 -20.56 5.92
CA ILE A 39 -0.27 -19.44 6.76
C ILE A 39 0.88 -19.90 7.65
N THR A 40 1.97 -19.15 7.67
CA THR A 40 3.07 -19.36 8.59
C THR A 40 3.14 -18.23 9.59
N PHE A 41 3.39 -18.55 10.84
CA PHE A 41 3.53 -17.61 11.95
C PHE A 41 4.95 -17.65 12.50
N LYS A 42 5.55 -16.45 12.65
CA LYS A 42 6.82 -16.28 13.36
C LYS A 42 6.71 -15.07 14.29
N GLU A 43 7.21 -15.21 15.48
CA GLU A 43 7.25 -14.15 16.48
C GLU A 43 8.67 -13.60 16.61
N ASN A 44 8.81 -12.29 16.81
CA ASN A 44 10.11 -11.71 17.10
C ASN A 44 10.51 -11.97 18.57
N GLU A 45 11.80 -11.75 18.92
CA GLU A 45 12.34 -11.98 20.26
C GLU A 45 11.61 -11.18 21.35
N LYS A 46 11.11 -9.98 21.01
CA LYS A 46 10.40 -9.09 21.95
C LYS A 46 8.91 -9.41 22.10
N LYS A 47 8.37 -10.31 21.30
CA LYS A 47 6.94 -10.69 21.25
C LYS A 47 5.98 -9.52 21.01
N ASP A 48 6.44 -8.49 20.31
CA ASP A 48 5.69 -7.28 19.97
C ASP A 48 5.36 -7.14 18.48
N SER A 49 5.94 -8.00 17.65
CA SER A 49 5.68 -8.04 16.22
C SER A 49 5.65 -9.48 15.70
N PHE A 50 4.72 -9.72 14.77
CA PHE A 50 4.40 -11.03 14.25
C PHE A 50 4.60 -11.03 12.75
N GLU A 51 5.48 -11.88 12.25
CA GLU A 51 5.65 -12.10 10.82
C GLU A 51 4.71 -13.21 10.37
N ILE A 52 3.81 -12.86 9.45
CA ILE A 52 2.84 -13.77 8.87
C ILE A 52 3.22 -14.00 7.42
N GLY A 53 3.49 -15.26 7.08
CA GLY A 53 3.71 -15.68 5.70
C GLY A 53 2.44 -16.26 5.09
N GLY A 54 2.23 -16.01 3.80
CA GLY A 54 1.12 -16.54 3.02
C GLY A 54 1.51 -16.77 1.57
N ARG A 55 0.63 -17.42 0.81
CA ARG A 55 0.85 -17.70 -0.63
C ARG A 55 0.87 -16.43 -1.48
N GLY A 56 0.09 -15.40 -1.09
CA GLY A 56 -0.01 -14.16 -1.85
C GLY A 56 -0.70 -13.04 -1.06
N GLU A 57 -0.73 -11.85 -1.66
CA GLU A 57 -1.34 -10.65 -1.07
C GLU A 57 -2.83 -10.80 -0.79
N LEU A 58 -3.57 -11.51 -1.66
CA LEU A 58 -4.99 -11.75 -1.46
C LEU A 58 -5.26 -12.57 -0.18
N GLN A 59 -4.50 -13.63 0.06
CA GLN A 59 -4.68 -14.46 1.27
C GLN A 59 -4.39 -13.65 2.53
N LEU A 60 -3.33 -12.84 2.52
CA LEU A 60 -2.97 -11.96 3.63
C LEU A 60 -4.04 -10.87 3.82
N GLY A 61 -4.58 -10.31 2.74
CA GLY A 61 -5.68 -9.36 2.77
C GLY A 61 -6.95 -9.94 3.40
N VAL A 62 -7.33 -11.16 3.04
CA VAL A 62 -8.48 -11.87 3.63
C VAL A 62 -8.28 -12.07 5.14
N LEU A 63 -7.10 -12.47 5.58
CA LEU A 63 -6.80 -12.62 7.01
C LEU A 63 -6.96 -11.29 7.75
N ILE A 64 -6.38 -10.21 7.23
CA ILE A 64 -6.46 -8.88 7.84
C ILE A 64 -7.92 -8.39 7.89
N GLU A 65 -8.68 -8.56 6.81
CA GLU A 65 -10.09 -8.15 6.76
C GLU A 65 -10.95 -8.98 7.74
N THR A 66 -10.66 -10.28 7.90
CA THR A 66 -11.34 -11.13 8.88
C THR A 66 -11.07 -10.64 10.30
N MET A 67 -9.81 -10.39 10.64
CA MET A 67 -9.43 -9.84 11.95
C MET A 67 -10.05 -8.46 12.20
N ARG A 68 -10.09 -7.60 11.16
CA ARG A 68 -10.76 -6.30 11.22
C ARG A 68 -12.24 -6.44 11.61
N ARG A 69 -12.98 -7.37 10.99
CA ARG A 69 -14.38 -7.66 11.30
C ARG A 69 -14.58 -8.28 12.69
N GLU A 70 -13.59 -9.00 13.17
CA GLU A 70 -13.56 -9.54 14.55
C GLU A 70 -13.29 -8.47 15.62
N GLY A 71 -13.06 -7.20 15.24
CA GLY A 71 -12.85 -6.08 16.14
C GLY A 71 -11.41 -5.83 16.56
N PHE A 72 -10.43 -6.34 15.81
CA PHE A 72 -9.01 -6.06 16.04
C PHE A 72 -8.60 -4.70 15.49
N GLU A 73 -7.62 -4.08 16.17
CA GLU A 73 -6.84 -2.97 15.64
C GLU A 73 -5.40 -3.42 15.42
N LEU A 74 -4.89 -3.21 14.20
CA LEU A 74 -3.60 -3.71 13.75
C LEU A 74 -2.80 -2.60 13.07
N SER A 75 -1.48 -2.70 13.15
CA SER A 75 -0.57 -2.02 12.22
C SER A 75 0.09 -3.06 11.33
N VAL A 76 0.01 -2.88 10.02
CA VAL A 76 0.48 -3.82 9.01
C VAL A 76 1.60 -3.18 8.20
N SER A 77 2.70 -3.91 8.00
CA SER A 77 3.84 -3.46 7.19
C SER A 77 3.64 -3.76 5.70
N ARG A 78 4.52 -3.19 4.89
CA ARG A 78 4.63 -3.55 3.47
C ARG A 78 4.86 -5.05 3.30
N PRO A 79 4.15 -5.71 2.36
CA PRO A 79 4.42 -7.09 1.98
C PRO A 79 5.84 -7.26 1.44
N ARG A 80 6.47 -8.36 1.82
CA ARG A 80 7.82 -8.75 1.36
C ARG A 80 7.80 -10.15 0.79
N VAL A 81 8.53 -10.37 -0.27
CA VAL A 81 8.77 -11.72 -0.77
C VAL A 81 9.87 -12.39 0.05
N LEU A 82 9.77 -13.72 0.18
CA LEU A 82 10.78 -14.51 0.90
C LEU A 82 11.96 -14.73 -0.03
N ILE A 83 13.07 -14.04 0.24
CA ILE A 83 14.34 -14.22 -0.44
C ILE A 83 15.09 -15.35 0.27
N ARG A 84 15.66 -16.28 -0.48
CA ARG A 84 16.56 -17.33 0.01
C ARG A 84 17.99 -16.90 -0.25
N GLU A 85 18.89 -17.25 0.66
CA GLU A 85 20.32 -17.03 0.48
C GLU A 85 21.04 -18.36 0.57
N GLU A 86 21.72 -18.73 -0.51
CA GLU A 86 22.49 -19.96 -0.62
C GLU A 86 23.89 -19.62 -1.15
N ASN A 87 24.94 -20.01 -0.41
CA ASN A 87 26.33 -19.72 -0.78
C ASN A 87 26.59 -18.23 -1.12
N SER A 88 26.08 -17.32 -0.29
CA SER A 88 26.17 -15.85 -0.47
C SER A 88 25.47 -15.32 -1.74
N THR A 89 24.70 -16.15 -2.42
CA THR A 89 23.89 -15.76 -3.57
C THR A 89 22.42 -15.65 -3.16
N LYS A 90 21.79 -14.54 -3.49
CA LYS A 90 20.37 -14.31 -3.20
C LYS A 90 19.52 -14.88 -4.32
N TYR A 91 18.49 -15.64 -3.94
CA TYR A 91 17.47 -16.19 -4.83
C TYR A 91 16.12 -15.61 -4.48
N GLU A 92 15.37 -15.25 -5.51
CA GLU A 92 14.02 -14.70 -5.37
C GLU A 92 12.99 -15.60 -6.07
N PRO A 93 11.73 -15.62 -5.56
CA PRO A 93 10.68 -16.40 -6.20
C PRO A 93 10.27 -15.74 -7.52
N ILE A 94 10.17 -16.56 -8.55
CA ILE A 94 9.71 -16.22 -9.89
C ILE A 94 8.34 -16.84 -10.10
N GLU A 95 7.43 -16.07 -10.65
CA GLU A 95 6.10 -16.52 -11.06
C GLU A 95 6.01 -16.55 -12.59
N GLU A 96 5.33 -17.56 -13.11
CA GLU A 96 4.81 -17.56 -14.47
C GLU A 96 3.52 -16.78 -14.50
N VAL A 97 3.47 -15.78 -15.37
CA VAL A 97 2.34 -14.86 -15.49
C VAL A 97 1.74 -15.02 -16.87
N THR A 98 0.52 -15.52 -16.94
CA THR A 98 -0.25 -15.63 -18.17
C THR A 98 -1.24 -14.47 -18.23
N ILE A 99 -1.14 -13.68 -19.30
CA ILE A 99 -1.96 -12.49 -19.53
C ILE A 99 -2.75 -12.69 -20.80
N ASP A 100 -4.08 -12.58 -20.72
CA ASP A 100 -4.99 -12.51 -21.85
C ASP A 100 -5.58 -11.10 -21.93
N LEU A 101 -5.44 -10.43 -23.08
CA LEU A 101 -5.87 -9.04 -23.26
C LEU A 101 -6.19 -8.73 -24.71
N ASP A 102 -6.83 -7.59 -24.94
CA ASP A 102 -7.03 -7.06 -26.30
C ASP A 102 -5.72 -6.52 -26.85
N GLU A 103 -5.46 -6.76 -28.15
CA GLU A 103 -4.19 -6.46 -28.81
C GLU A 103 -3.74 -4.99 -28.62
N GLU A 104 -4.69 -4.06 -28.57
CA GLU A 104 -4.41 -2.63 -28.36
C GLU A 104 -3.65 -2.31 -27.07
N PHE A 105 -3.79 -3.15 -26.00
CA PHE A 105 -3.12 -2.96 -24.71
C PHE A 105 -1.78 -3.67 -24.61
N SER A 106 -1.43 -4.53 -25.58
CA SER A 106 -0.23 -5.39 -25.51
C SER A 106 1.05 -4.60 -25.26
N SER A 107 1.27 -3.53 -26.02
CA SER A 107 2.48 -2.70 -25.90
C SER A 107 2.62 -2.03 -24.52
N SER A 108 1.51 -1.54 -23.95
CA SER A 108 1.50 -0.92 -22.61
C SER A 108 1.85 -1.93 -21.53
N VAL A 109 1.22 -3.12 -21.59
CA VAL A 109 1.42 -4.19 -20.63
C VAL A 109 2.84 -4.76 -20.72
N ILE A 110 3.37 -5.01 -21.93
CA ILE A 110 4.76 -5.48 -22.11
C ILE A 110 5.74 -4.46 -21.51
N ASN A 111 5.55 -3.18 -21.76
CA ASN A 111 6.41 -2.12 -21.21
C ASN A 111 6.32 -2.07 -19.65
N SER A 112 5.12 -2.23 -19.14
CA SER A 112 4.88 -2.30 -17.68
C SER A 112 5.55 -3.51 -17.03
N MET A 113 5.49 -4.68 -17.67
CA MET A 113 6.12 -5.92 -17.20
C MET A 113 7.65 -5.86 -17.29
N ASN A 114 8.21 -5.29 -18.37
CA ASN A 114 9.66 -5.11 -18.51
C ASN A 114 10.26 -4.22 -17.41
N LYS A 115 9.56 -3.15 -17.01
CA LYS A 115 9.98 -2.31 -15.86
C LYS A 115 10.03 -3.11 -14.55
N ARG A 116 9.26 -4.19 -14.44
CA ARG A 116 9.21 -5.10 -13.29
C ARG A 116 10.19 -6.26 -13.39
N LYS A 117 11.14 -6.22 -14.35
CA LYS A 117 12.12 -7.29 -14.61
C LYS A 117 11.48 -8.61 -15.04
N ALA A 118 10.29 -8.56 -15.63
CA ALA A 118 9.68 -9.71 -16.26
C ALA A 118 10.34 -10.03 -17.61
N GLU A 119 10.47 -11.29 -17.92
CA GLU A 119 10.96 -11.80 -19.19
C GLU A 119 9.79 -12.41 -19.97
N MET A 120 9.56 -11.93 -21.18
CA MET A 120 8.52 -12.48 -22.05
C MET A 120 8.98 -13.80 -22.62
N ILE A 121 8.21 -14.86 -22.40
CA ILE A 121 8.50 -16.20 -22.88
C ILE A 121 7.80 -16.47 -24.20
N GLU A 122 6.53 -16.10 -24.27
CA GLU A 122 5.70 -16.36 -25.45
C GLU A 122 4.66 -15.27 -25.64
N MET A 123 4.33 -15.00 -26.91
CA MET A 123 3.22 -14.14 -27.30
C MET A 123 2.48 -14.77 -28.47
N LYS A 124 1.17 -14.94 -28.33
CA LYS A 124 0.28 -15.49 -29.37
C LYS A 124 -0.90 -14.55 -29.56
N THR A 125 -1.10 -14.08 -30.77
CA THR A 125 -2.28 -13.29 -31.14
C THR A 125 -3.27 -14.19 -31.89
N SER A 126 -4.52 -14.16 -31.47
CA SER A 126 -5.62 -14.87 -32.12
C SER A 126 -6.23 -14.02 -33.24
N ASN A 127 -6.90 -14.65 -34.21
CA ASN A 127 -7.64 -13.98 -35.27
C ASN A 127 -8.77 -13.06 -34.74
N SER A 128 -9.13 -13.15 -33.46
CA SER A 128 -10.13 -12.33 -32.78
C SER A 128 -9.57 -11.08 -32.09
N ALA A 129 -8.37 -10.62 -32.48
CA ALA A 129 -7.66 -9.50 -31.84
C ALA A 129 -7.43 -9.66 -30.32
N LYS A 130 -7.44 -10.90 -29.82
CA LYS A 130 -7.05 -11.27 -28.46
C LYS A 130 -5.62 -11.76 -28.47
N THR A 131 -4.83 -11.28 -27.52
CA THR A 131 -3.42 -11.65 -27.38
C THR A 131 -3.20 -12.34 -26.03
N ARG A 132 -2.55 -13.50 -26.06
CA ARG A 132 -2.02 -14.18 -24.89
C ARG A 132 -0.53 -13.96 -24.79
N ILE A 133 -0.07 -13.50 -23.62
CA ILE A 133 1.36 -13.27 -23.35
C ILE A 133 1.74 -14.03 -22.10
N ILE A 134 2.86 -14.74 -22.13
CA ILE A 134 3.40 -15.47 -20.98
C ILE A 134 4.73 -14.81 -20.58
N PHE A 135 4.85 -14.48 -19.30
CA PHE A 135 6.06 -13.92 -18.71
C PHE A 135 6.57 -14.77 -17.55
N LYS A 136 7.88 -14.71 -17.32
CA LYS A 136 8.49 -15.03 -16.01
C LYS A 136 8.84 -13.74 -15.31
N ALA A 137 8.29 -13.52 -14.13
CA ALA A 137 8.45 -12.28 -13.40
C ALA A 137 8.80 -12.52 -11.92
N PRO A 138 9.68 -11.68 -11.32
CA PRO A 138 9.91 -11.71 -9.89
C PRO A 138 8.62 -11.40 -9.12
N SER A 139 8.25 -12.24 -8.14
CA SER A 139 7.03 -12.05 -7.33
C SER A 139 6.95 -10.66 -6.70
N ARG A 140 8.09 -10.07 -6.30
CA ARG A 140 8.12 -8.70 -5.74
C ARG A 140 7.71 -7.62 -6.74
N GLY A 141 7.93 -7.84 -8.04
CA GLY A 141 7.49 -6.92 -9.11
C GLY A 141 5.99 -7.00 -9.39
N LEU A 142 5.34 -8.08 -8.96
CA LEU A 142 3.92 -8.30 -9.17
C LEU A 142 3.04 -7.79 -8.01
N ILE A 143 3.64 -7.38 -6.89
CA ILE A 143 2.89 -6.79 -5.77
C ILE A 143 2.18 -5.53 -6.27
N GLY A 144 0.85 -5.49 -6.10
CA GLY A 144 -0.01 -4.37 -6.54
C GLY A 144 -0.18 -4.23 -8.06
N TYR A 145 0.39 -5.12 -8.88
CA TYR A 145 0.27 -5.02 -10.33
C TYR A 145 -1.15 -5.30 -10.82
N GLN A 146 -1.93 -6.12 -10.11
CA GLN A 146 -3.29 -6.48 -10.50
C GLN A 146 -4.20 -5.25 -10.73
N SER A 147 -4.25 -4.31 -9.78
CA SER A 147 -5.04 -3.07 -9.92
C SER A 147 -4.57 -2.23 -11.09
N LYS A 148 -3.25 -2.08 -11.25
CA LYS A 148 -2.67 -1.33 -12.36
C LYS A 148 -2.96 -1.97 -13.70
N PHE A 149 -2.86 -3.30 -13.80
CA PHE A 149 -3.18 -4.07 -14.99
C PHE A 149 -4.64 -3.89 -15.42
N LEU A 150 -5.58 -3.97 -14.46
CA LEU A 150 -7.00 -3.73 -14.75
C LEU A 150 -7.23 -2.30 -15.27
N THR A 151 -6.53 -1.31 -14.74
CA THR A 151 -6.61 0.06 -15.25
C THR A 151 -6.00 0.18 -16.65
N GLU A 152 -4.83 -0.41 -16.89
CA GLU A 152 -4.15 -0.41 -18.20
C GLU A 152 -4.96 -1.10 -19.29
N THR A 153 -5.75 -2.13 -18.95
CA THR A 153 -6.60 -2.90 -19.86
C THR A 153 -8.08 -2.52 -19.82
N LYS A 154 -8.42 -1.40 -19.18
CA LYS A 154 -9.81 -0.93 -19.00
C LYS A 154 -10.75 -2.01 -18.42
N GLY A 155 -10.21 -2.92 -17.61
CA GLY A 155 -10.94 -4.01 -16.96
C GLY A 155 -11.20 -5.25 -17.85
N THR A 156 -10.76 -5.26 -19.12
CA THR A 156 -11.03 -6.39 -20.05
C THR A 156 -9.96 -7.49 -19.97
N GLY A 157 -8.77 -7.18 -19.43
CA GLY A 157 -7.66 -8.12 -19.35
C GLY A 157 -7.82 -9.14 -18.22
N VAL A 158 -7.30 -10.34 -18.43
CA VAL A 158 -7.21 -11.41 -17.45
C VAL A 158 -5.73 -11.68 -17.14
N LEU A 159 -5.38 -11.71 -15.87
CA LEU A 159 -4.02 -11.97 -15.39
C LEU A 159 -4.07 -13.15 -14.42
N ASN A 160 -3.37 -14.21 -14.77
CA ASN A 160 -3.14 -15.37 -13.91
C ASN A 160 -1.65 -15.48 -13.58
N ARG A 161 -1.34 -15.84 -12.34
CA ARG A 161 0.04 -16.04 -11.90
C ARG A 161 0.18 -17.29 -11.05
N VAL A 162 1.23 -18.04 -11.31
CA VAL A 162 1.56 -19.29 -10.63
C VAL A 162 3.04 -19.29 -10.26
N PHE A 163 3.38 -19.76 -9.06
CA PHE A 163 4.77 -19.94 -8.67
C PHE A 163 5.48 -20.89 -9.66
N HIS A 164 6.64 -20.47 -10.17
CA HIS A 164 7.43 -21.24 -11.11
C HIS A 164 8.69 -21.83 -10.44
N SER A 165 9.58 -20.97 -9.93
CA SER A 165 10.90 -21.38 -9.41
C SER A 165 11.50 -20.33 -8.50
N TYR A 166 12.66 -20.66 -7.91
CA TYR A 166 13.57 -19.67 -7.34
C TYR A 166 14.71 -19.43 -8.33
N GLU A 167 14.97 -18.19 -8.69
CA GLU A 167 16.07 -17.79 -9.57
C GLU A 167 16.94 -16.72 -8.88
N ILE A 168 18.15 -16.51 -9.41
CA ILE A 168 19.07 -15.49 -8.91
C ILE A 168 18.37 -14.13 -8.92
N PHE A 169 18.57 -13.36 -7.85
CA PHE A 169 17.99 -12.02 -7.68
C PHE A 169 18.31 -11.11 -8.88
N LYS A 170 17.26 -10.64 -9.59
CA LYS A 170 17.37 -9.86 -10.84
C LYS A 170 17.71 -8.37 -10.61
N GLY A 171 18.26 -8.02 -9.45
CA GLY A 171 18.60 -6.63 -9.11
C GLY A 171 17.38 -5.79 -8.71
N GLU A 172 17.57 -4.52 -8.45
CA GLU A 172 16.50 -3.64 -7.97
C GLU A 172 15.47 -3.34 -9.06
N ILE A 173 14.20 -3.32 -8.67
CA ILE A 173 13.10 -2.84 -9.50
C ILE A 173 12.92 -1.36 -9.21
N LEU A 174 13.27 -0.51 -10.16
CA LEU A 174 13.12 0.93 -10.07
C LEU A 174 11.65 1.31 -10.33
N GLU A 175 10.79 1.11 -9.36
CA GLU A 175 9.44 1.69 -9.39
C GLU A 175 9.51 3.15 -8.93
N LYS A 176 9.20 4.07 -9.82
CA LYS A 176 9.03 5.47 -9.45
C LYS A 176 7.72 5.58 -8.68
N LYS A 177 7.80 5.59 -7.36
CA LYS A 177 6.65 5.81 -6.48
C LYS A 177 6.57 7.29 -6.16
N ASN A 178 5.39 7.86 -6.33
CA ASN A 178 5.11 9.22 -5.91
C ASN A 178 5.29 9.38 -4.40
N GLY A 179 5.62 10.57 -3.95
CA GLY A 179 5.71 10.91 -2.53
C GLY A 179 4.36 10.83 -1.83
N SER A 180 4.35 10.98 -0.52
CA SER A 180 3.13 10.97 0.29
C SER A 180 2.83 12.38 0.81
N LEU A 181 1.56 12.79 0.82
CA LEU A 181 1.09 13.98 1.51
C LEU A 181 0.84 13.61 2.97
N ILE A 182 1.59 14.23 3.89
CA ILE A 182 1.61 13.85 5.31
C ILE A 182 1.02 14.97 6.15
N SER A 183 0.03 14.66 6.98
CA SER A 183 -0.53 15.64 7.93
C SER A 183 0.49 16.03 8.99
N THR A 184 0.62 17.33 9.25
CA THR A 184 1.47 17.87 10.34
C THR A 184 0.72 18.01 11.65
N GLU A 185 -0.61 18.06 11.62
CA GLU A 185 -1.46 18.40 12.75
C GLU A 185 -2.48 17.30 13.04
N THR A 186 -2.98 17.29 14.27
CA THR A 186 -4.07 16.42 14.72
C THR A 186 -5.36 17.21 14.86
N GLY A 187 -6.43 16.73 14.22
CA GLY A 187 -7.75 17.40 14.25
C GLY A 187 -8.64 16.91 13.11
N SER A 188 -9.58 17.76 12.69
CA SER A 188 -10.50 17.48 11.58
C SER A 188 -10.11 18.27 10.34
N ALA A 189 -9.99 17.60 9.21
CA ALA A 189 -9.67 18.23 7.93
C ALA A 189 -10.77 19.21 7.51
N VAL A 190 -10.39 20.37 6.96
CA VAL A 190 -11.33 21.39 6.52
C VAL A 190 -11.35 21.52 4.99
N ALA A 191 -12.54 21.75 4.42
CA ALA A 191 -12.73 21.87 2.97
C ALA A 191 -11.79 22.89 2.32
N TYR A 192 -11.59 24.03 2.96
CA TYR A 192 -10.71 25.09 2.46
C TYR A 192 -9.25 24.66 2.33
N ALA A 193 -8.72 23.90 3.32
CA ALA A 193 -7.37 23.39 3.24
C ALA A 193 -7.24 22.34 2.12
N ILE A 194 -8.19 21.41 2.02
CA ILE A 194 -8.19 20.39 0.97
C ILE A 194 -8.22 21.05 -0.41
N PHE A 195 -9.07 22.05 -0.63
CA PHE A 195 -9.17 22.82 -1.87
C PHE A 195 -7.81 23.43 -2.28
N ASN A 196 -7.09 24.03 -1.34
CA ASN A 196 -5.78 24.64 -1.63
C ASN A 196 -4.65 23.61 -1.82
N LEU A 197 -4.85 22.36 -1.40
CA LEU A 197 -3.85 21.30 -1.43
C LEU A 197 -4.06 20.30 -2.57
N GLN A 198 -5.25 20.24 -3.18
CA GLN A 198 -5.57 19.30 -4.25
C GLN A 198 -4.70 19.45 -5.50
N ASP A 199 -4.11 20.63 -5.75
CA ASP A 199 -3.14 20.83 -6.84
C ASP A 199 -1.77 20.18 -6.56
N ARG A 200 -1.50 19.80 -5.31
CA ARG A 200 -0.27 19.16 -4.88
C ARG A 200 -0.28 17.65 -5.08
N GLY A 201 -1.48 17.06 -5.21
CA GLY A 201 -1.62 15.63 -5.35
C GLY A 201 -3.05 15.13 -5.19
N VAL A 202 -3.21 13.82 -5.17
CA VAL A 202 -4.51 13.16 -5.01
C VAL A 202 -4.78 12.96 -3.53
N MET A 203 -5.90 13.50 -3.04
CA MET A 203 -6.29 13.36 -1.62
C MET A 203 -6.98 12.02 -1.36
N TYR A 204 -6.76 11.46 -0.16
CA TYR A 204 -7.42 10.22 0.32
C TYR A 204 -8.52 10.51 1.33
N ILE A 205 -8.63 11.76 1.79
CA ILE A 205 -9.54 12.18 2.86
C ILE A 205 -10.59 13.16 2.35
N GLU A 206 -11.75 13.15 3.01
CA GLU A 206 -12.85 14.10 2.83
C GLU A 206 -12.79 15.21 3.90
N PRO A 207 -13.49 16.33 3.70
CA PRO A 207 -13.71 17.30 4.79
C PRO A 207 -14.31 16.62 6.03
N GLN A 208 -13.93 17.11 7.22
CA GLN A 208 -14.31 16.59 8.53
C GLN A 208 -13.67 15.22 8.89
N THR A 209 -12.87 14.60 8.01
CA THR A 209 -12.09 13.42 8.38
C THR A 209 -11.14 13.76 9.51
N LYS A 210 -11.16 12.95 10.58
CA LYS A 210 -10.18 13.04 11.66
C LYS A 210 -8.82 12.58 11.19
N VAL A 211 -7.81 13.39 11.39
CA VAL A 211 -6.41 13.11 11.03
C VAL A 211 -5.49 13.34 12.22
N TYR A 212 -4.32 12.78 12.18
CA TYR A 212 -3.25 13.00 13.17
C TYR A 212 -1.91 13.26 12.49
N SER A 213 -0.98 13.86 13.22
CA SER A 213 0.38 14.12 12.72
C SER A 213 1.07 12.82 12.32
N GLY A 214 1.64 12.78 11.10
CA GLY A 214 2.24 11.58 10.51
C GLY A 214 1.27 10.66 9.76
N MET A 215 -0.04 10.95 9.75
CA MET A 215 -1.02 10.27 8.90
C MET A 215 -0.83 10.68 7.44
N ILE A 216 -0.91 9.72 6.52
CA ILE A 216 -0.87 9.97 5.08
C ILE A 216 -2.29 10.32 4.63
N VAL A 217 -2.45 11.49 4.06
CA VAL A 217 -3.75 12.06 3.66
C VAL A 217 -3.90 12.18 2.14
N GLY A 218 -2.86 11.76 1.40
CA GLY A 218 -2.88 11.77 -0.07
C GLY A 218 -1.55 11.33 -0.67
N GLU A 219 -1.53 11.26 -2.00
CA GLU A 219 -0.37 11.01 -2.83
C GLU A 219 0.13 12.31 -3.44
N HIS A 220 1.43 12.58 -3.34
CA HIS A 220 2.04 13.78 -3.91
C HIS A 220 2.30 13.61 -5.40
N ASN A 221 2.17 14.68 -6.20
CA ASN A 221 2.47 14.65 -7.64
C ASN A 221 3.97 14.47 -7.96
N LYS A 222 4.84 14.61 -6.94
CA LYS A 222 6.30 14.43 -7.05
C LYS A 222 6.73 13.19 -6.27
N ASP A 223 7.97 12.76 -6.48
CA ASP A 223 8.58 11.58 -5.84
C ASP A 223 8.97 11.78 -4.36
N ASN A 224 9.02 13.04 -3.89
CA ASN A 224 9.31 13.37 -2.49
C ASN A 224 8.05 13.53 -1.64
N ASP A 225 8.13 13.12 -0.38
CA ASP A 225 7.09 13.37 0.60
C ASP A 225 6.93 14.86 0.87
N LEU A 226 5.68 15.28 1.10
CA LEU A 226 5.34 16.66 1.44
C LEU A 226 4.50 16.71 2.73
N GLU A 227 4.99 17.43 3.72
CA GLU A 227 4.24 17.72 4.95
C GLU A 227 3.25 18.86 4.71
N ILE A 228 1.98 18.64 5.06
CA ILE A 228 0.89 19.58 4.78
C ILE A 228 -0.01 19.74 6.00
N ASN A 229 -0.61 20.92 6.16
CA ASN A 229 -1.60 21.19 7.18
C ASN A 229 -3.00 21.19 6.55
N VAL A 230 -3.79 20.16 6.83
CA VAL A 230 -5.16 19.98 6.32
C VAL A 230 -6.24 20.60 7.24
N LEU A 231 -5.82 21.23 8.35
CA LEU A 231 -6.71 21.87 9.31
C LEU A 231 -6.79 23.39 9.12
N LYS A 232 -5.94 23.96 8.24
CA LYS A 232 -5.84 25.42 8.07
C LYS A 232 -7.11 26.00 7.44
N GLY A 233 -7.95 26.61 8.27
CA GLY A 233 -9.15 27.32 7.83
C GLY A 233 -8.85 28.58 7.01
N LYS A 234 -9.86 29.11 6.35
CA LYS A 234 -9.80 30.43 5.71
C LYS A 234 -9.57 31.49 6.80
N GLN A 235 -8.52 32.29 6.69
CA GLN A 235 -8.36 33.48 7.53
C GLN A 235 -9.39 34.50 7.07
N LEU A 236 -10.13 35.06 8.03
CA LEU A 236 -11.06 36.16 7.77
C LEU A 236 -10.25 37.36 7.23
N THR A 237 -10.37 37.60 5.95
CA THR A 237 -9.90 38.83 5.32
C THR A 237 -11.00 39.86 5.32
N ASN A 238 -10.63 41.15 5.34
CA ASN A 238 -11.50 42.31 5.46
C ASN A 238 -12.88 42.19 4.80
N VAL A 239 -13.90 42.66 5.48
CA VAL A 239 -15.35 42.67 5.15
C VAL A 239 -15.67 43.12 3.71
N ARG A 240 -14.79 43.88 3.06
CA ARG A 240 -15.00 44.36 1.68
C ARG A 240 -14.81 43.31 0.59
N ALA A 241 -14.25 42.13 0.90
CA ALA A 241 -14.02 41.04 -0.07
C ALA A 241 -15.03 39.87 0.06
N SER A 242 -16.04 39.98 0.92
CA SER A 242 -17.01 38.91 1.21
C SER A 242 -17.98 38.62 0.06
N GLY A 243 -18.07 39.49 -0.96
CA GLY A 243 -18.96 39.31 -2.11
C GLY A 243 -18.40 38.45 -3.26
N THR A 244 -17.15 37.97 -3.18
CA THR A 244 -16.49 37.24 -4.26
C THR A 244 -16.01 35.86 -3.80
N ASP A 245 -16.66 35.22 -2.84
CA ASP A 245 -16.34 33.86 -2.45
C ASP A 245 -16.70 32.90 -3.59
N LYS A 246 -15.66 32.41 -4.31
CA LYS A 246 -15.81 31.34 -5.27
C LYS A 246 -16.25 30.08 -4.54
N ALA A 247 -17.23 29.38 -5.08
CA ALA A 247 -17.64 28.08 -4.57
C ALA A 247 -16.42 27.13 -4.49
N ILE A 248 -16.23 26.49 -3.34
CA ILE A 248 -15.17 25.50 -3.14
C ILE A 248 -15.61 24.22 -3.85
N ILE A 249 -14.97 23.92 -4.98
CA ILE A 249 -15.19 22.68 -5.71
C ILE A 249 -14.03 21.74 -5.35
N LEU A 250 -14.35 20.64 -4.67
CA LEU A 250 -13.37 19.62 -4.30
C LEU A 250 -13.35 18.50 -5.32
N VAL A 251 -12.15 18.05 -5.66
CA VAL A 251 -11.95 16.78 -6.40
C VAL A 251 -12.29 15.65 -5.43
N PRO A 252 -13.09 14.66 -5.84
CA PRO A 252 -13.40 13.49 -5.01
C PRO A 252 -12.11 12.79 -4.57
N PRO A 253 -12.01 12.37 -3.29
CA PRO A 253 -10.84 11.67 -2.81
C PRO A 253 -10.74 10.27 -3.41
N LEU A 254 -9.52 9.79 -3.58
CA LEU A 254 -9.25 8.40 -3.96
C LEU A 254 -9.52 7.50 -2.75
N LYS A 255 -10.54 6.63 -2.86
CA LYS A 255 -10.83 5.60 -1.86
C LYS A 255 -10.21 4.29 -2.30
N MET A 256 -9.20 3.84 -1.57
CA MET A 256 -8.50 2.58 -1.84
C MET A 256 -9.12 1.43 -1.04
N SER A 257 -9.20 0.25 -1.64
CA SER A 257 -9.50 -1.00 -0.94
C SER A 257 -8.34 -1.40 -0.01
N LEU A 258 -8.58 -2.38 0.88
CA LEU A 258 -7.53 -2.92 1.76
C LEU A 258 -6.36 -3.47 0.94
N GLU A 259 -6.64 -4.21 -0.13
CA GLU A 259 -5.64 -4.81 -1.01
C GLU A 259 -4.80 -3.73 -1.71
N GLU A 260 -5.44 -2.67 -2.21
CA GLU A 260 -4.74 -1.54 -2.82
C GLU A 260 -3.86 -0.82 -1.81
N MET A 261 -4.35 -0.60 -0.58
CA MET A 261 -3.54 0.00 0.48
C MET A 261 -2.33 -0.87 0.83
N ILE A 262 -2.51 -2.19 1.04
CA ILE A 262 -1.41 -3.12 1.34
C ILE A 262 -0.34 -3.09 0.24
N SER A 263 -0.76 -3.04 -1.01
CA SER A 263 0.14 -3.03 -2.17
C SER A 263 0.92 -1.72 -2.32
N ASN A 264 0.34 -0.61 -1.87
CA ASN A 264 0.90 0.72 -2.01
C ASN A 264 1.79 1.18 -0.84
N ILE A 265 1.80 0.46 0.30
CA ILE A 265 2.66 0.80 1.45
C ILE A 265 4.12 0.87 1.03
N LYS A 266 4.83 1.92 1.45
CA LYS A 266 6.29 2.05 1.31
C LYS A 266 7.01 1.46 2.52
N ASP A 267 8.34 1.31 2.44
CA ASP A 267 9.14 0.70 3.51
C ASP A 267 9.14 1.50 4.83
N ASP A 268 8.87 2.80 4.75
CA ASP A 268 8.77 3.73 5.89
C ASP A 268 7.34 4.01 6.32
N GLU A 269 6.37 3.25 5.79
CA GLU A 269 4.95 3.41 6.01
C GLU A 269 4.34 2.18 6.67
N LEU A 270 3.19 2.37 7.31
CA LEU A 270 2.37 1.32 7.91
C LEU A 270 0.91 1.56 7.52
N LEU A 271 0.16 0.47 7.41
CA LEU A 271 -1.29 0.51 7.31
C LEU A 271 -1.88 0.31 8.71
N GLU A 272 -2.61 1.28 9.20
CA GLU A 272 -3.47 1.17 10.38
C GLU A 272 -4.81 0.56 9.96
N VAL A 273 -5.14 -0.57 10.53
CA VAL A 273 -6.39 -1.30 10.30
C VAL A 273 -7.21 -1.26 11.56
N THR A 274 -8.41 -0.71 11.49
CA THR A 274 -9.38 -0.68 12.59
C THR A 274 -10.74 -1.19 12.08
N PRO A 275 -11.67 -1.57 12.94
CA PRO A 275 -12.99 -2.03 12.50
C PRO A 275 -13.74 -1.05 11.60
N GLN A 276 -13.54 0.25 11.79
CA GLN A 276 -14.27 1.29 11.06
C GLN A 276 -13.43 1.90 9.93
N ASN A 277 -12.11 2.00 10.08
CA ASN A 277 -11.27 2.76 9.17
C ASN A 277 -9.98 2.03 8.77
N LEU A 278 -9.50 2.35 7.58
CA LEU A 278 -8.17 2.01 7.07
C LEU A 278 -7.42 3.31 6.87
N ARG A 279 -6.21 3.44 7.43
CA ARG A 279 -5.40 4.67 7.34
C ARG A 279 -3.96 4.33 7.05
N LEU A 280 -3.37 4.96 6.06
CA LEU A 280 -1.93 4.92 5.84
C LEU A 280 -1.24 5.93 6.77
N ARG A 281 -0.10 5.57 7.32
CA ARG A 281 0.69 6.45 8.17
C ARG A 281 2.18 6.21 8.01
N LYS A 282 2.98 7.20 8.38
CA LYS A 282 4.42 6.98 8.49
C LYS A 282 4.74 6.12 9.73
N LYS A 283 5.80 5.32 9.63
CA LYS A 283 6.30 4.50 10.74
C LYS A 283 6.70 5.38 11.92
N TYR A 284 7.39 6.49 11.65
CA TYR A 284 7.74 7.52 12.61
C TYR A 284 6.79 8.70 12.42
N LEU A 285 5.97 8.98 13.42
CA LEU A 285 4.94 10.04 13.34
C LEU A 285 5.54 11.44 13.45
N ASP A 286 6.60 11.60 14.26
CA ASP A 286 7.30 12.87 14.41
C ASP A 286 8.18 13.19 13.19
N SER A 287 8.09 14.45 12.71
CA SER A 287 8.85 14.94 11.55
C SER A 287 10.36 14.93 11.77
N ASN A 288 10.81 15.25 12.99
CA ASN A 288 12.25 15.31 13.32
C ASN A 288 12.84 13.90 13.39
N GLU A 289 12.07 12.92 13.90
CA GLU A 289 12.50 11.52 13.87
C GLU A 289 12.64 11.02 12.44
N ARG A 290 11.69 11.32 11.55
CA ARG A 290 11.78 10.96 10.12
C ARG A 290 13.04 11.53 9.48
N LYS A 291 13.36 12.80 9.75
CA LYS A 291 14.59 13.45 9.22
C LYS A 291 15.86 12.79 9.76
N LYS A 292 15.93 12.47 11.05
CA LYS A 292 17.07 11.77 11.66
C LYS A 292 17.31 10.39 11.04
N VAL A 293 16.24 9.60 10.89
CA VAL A 293 16.34 8.25 10.28
C VAL A 293 16.75 8.35 8.81
N LYS A 294 16.26 9.36 8.07
CA LYS A 294 16.66 9.55 6.68
C LYS A 294 18.12 9.92 6.55
N SER A 295 18.64 10.80 7.41
CA SER A 295 20.07 11.19 7.41
C SER A 295 21.00 10.03 7.83
N SER A 296 20.57 9.16 8.75
CA SER A 296 21.36 7.98 9.17
C SER A 296 21.45 6.87 8.12
N LYS A 297 20.59 6.86 7.10
CA LYS A 297 20.63 5.90 5.99
C LYS A 297 21.48 6.36 4.81
N ILE A 298 21.88 7.63 4.79
CA ILE A 298 22.69 8.24 3.71
C ILE A 298 24.19 8.18 4.07
N ASN A 299 24.51 8.05 5.36
CA ASN A 299 25.87 7.82 5.87
C ASN A 299 26.14 6.31 6.04
#